data_0e3db9f215138b82735a959da9343447
#
_entry.id   0e3db9f215138b82735a959da9343447
#
_cell.length_a   1.000
_cell.length_b   1.000
_cell.length_c   1.000
_cell.angle_alpha   90.00
_cell.angle_beta   90.00
_cell.angle_gamma   90.00
#
_symmetry.space_group_name_H-M   'P 1'
#
loop_
_entity.id
_entity.type
_entity.pdbx_description
1 polymer ?
#
loop_
_entity_poly.entity_id
_entity_poly.type
_entity_poly.pdbx_seq_one_letter_code
_entity_poly.pdbx_strand_id
1 'polypeptide(L)'
;MKIKKMQLDNLTIKPAIKIALDKQYIKKDFRDSYPFALKLQQNKSDIEHSIIVNDEVFLLNKFQREVYSAYQHNETISISAPTSAGKSYILCTLLLEELIEGNKNIVYVVPTRALISQVESDLKVLLKQYNIDNQANVTTVPPQEDIIEDKSNIFVFTQERLHWFLYGGANNKIDILIVDEAHKIEDGNRGILLQQKIEDVVKANSSIKVFFSSPFTSNPEILLDNVMNNSRKCMVNTQFVAVNQNLLYVSQVHRKIREWQIHLCTIEKTILLGRIIMTDRPTTERHKIVHTAYQTSNKGGCLIYSNGAADAEDTATLLYDLLPEREPDTEITALVELVQSTIHTQYVLARVLSKGIAFHYGNMPLLIRNEIERLFSIGKIEYLVCTSTLLEGVNLPAKSIIIRKPTRGQGNPLNQNDFWNLAGRA
;
A
#
# COMPACT_ATOMS: atom_id res chain seq x y z
N MET A 1 -14.31 9.81 14.75
CA MET A 1 -14.67 9.54 16.15
C MET A 1 -14.74 10.89 16.88
N LYS A 2 -15.93 11.38 17.21
CA LYS A 2 -16.08 12.59 18.03
C LYS A 2 -15.67 12.22 19.46
N ILE A 3 -14.53 12.69 19.91
CA ILE A 3 -14.17 12.64 21.33
C ILE A 3 -15.12 13.62 22.01
N LYS A 4 -16.26 13.14 22.51
CA LYS A 4 -17.07 13.88 23.47
C LYS A 4 -16.17 14.19 24.67
N LYS A 5 -16.28 15.42 25.21
CA LYS A 5 -15.69 15.80 26.50
C LYS A 5 -15.91 14.69 27.51
N MET A 6 -14.94 13.80 27.66
CA MET A 6 -14.84 12.92 28.81
C MET A 6 -14.07 13.69 29.89
N GLN A 7 -14.64 13.79 31.06
CA GLN A 7 -13.86 14.10 32.27
C GLN A 7 -12.92 12.93 32.48
N LEU A 8 -11.67 13.21 32.28
CA LEU A 8 -10.59 12.25 32.15
C LEU A 8 -9.88 12.12 33.48
N ASP A 9 -10.05 11.00 34.17
CA ASP A 9 -9.20 10.64 35.28
C ASP A 9 -7.75 10.56 34.79
N ASN A 10 -6.91 11.41 35.41
CA ASN A 10 -5.61 11.84 34.89
C ASN A 10 -4.53 10.75 34.74
N LEU A 11 -4.75 9.52 35.17
CA LEU A 11 -3.70 8.50 35.26
C LEU A 11 -3.70 7.46 34.12
N THR A 12 -4.86 7.14 33.56
CA THR A 12 -4.99 6.07 32.54
C THR A 12 -4.95 6.57 31.10
N ILE A 13 -5.16 7.87 30.90
CA ILE A 13 -5.29 8.46 29.56
C ILE A 13 -3.98 9.00 29.02
N LYS A 14 -3.05 9.40 29.87
CA LYS A 14 -1.71 9.86 29.47
C LYS A 14 -1.01 8.90 28.52
N PRO A 15 -0.99 7.56 28.77
CA PRO A 15 -0.39 6.61 27.84
C PRO A 15 -1.12 6.54 26.49
N ALA A 16 -2.45 6.54 26.49
CA ALA A 16 -3.23 6.46 25.25
C ALA A 16 -3.07 7.71 24.38
N ILE A 17 -3.03 8.89 25.00
CA ILE A 17 -2.76 10.16 24.29
C ILE A 17 -1.34 10.18 23.77
N LYS A 18 -0.35 9.73 24.55
CA LYS A 18 1.04 9.64 24.10
C LYS A 18 1.15 8.71 22.89
N ILE A 19 0.53 7.54 22.94
CA ILE A 19 0.49 6.60 21.81
C ILE A 19 -0.18 7.24 20.59
N ALA A 20 -1.27 7.99 20.76
CA ALA A 20 -1.95 8.66 19.66
C ALA A 20 -1.11 9.79 19.04
N LEU A 21 -0.34 10.51 19.83
CA LEU A 21 0.61 11.53 19.36
C LEU A 21 1.80 10.89 18.66
N ASP A 22 2.44 9.89 19.28
CA ASP A 22 3.58 9.17 18.71
C ASP A 22 3.25 8.51 17.36
N LYS A 23 1.98 8.16 17.14
CA LYS A 23 1.48 7.59 15.88
C LYS A 23 0.87 8.60 14.92
N GLN A 24 0.85 9.88 15.28
CA GLN A 24 0.21 10.94 14.48
C GLN A 24 -1.27 10.69 14.12
N TYR A 25 -2.00 9.97 14.96
CA TYR A 25 -3.43 9.71 14.74
C TYR A 25 -4.31 10.96 14.88
N ILE A 26 -3.76 12.07 15.36
CA ILE A 26 -4.48 13.29 15.63
C ILE A 26 -4.27 14.25 14.48
N LYS A 27 -5.35 14.56 13.76
CA LYS A 27 -5.32 15.51 12.64
C LYS A 27 -4.87 16.90 13.10
N LYS A 28 -4.10 17.57 12.26
CA LYS A 28 -3.58 18.94 12.48
C LYS A 28 -4.66 19.94 12.87
N ASP A 29 -5.86 19.82 12.28
CA ASP A 29 -6.99 20.73 12.49
C ASP A 29 -7.54 20.75 13.92
N PHE A 30 -7.27 19.73 14.72
CA PHE A 30 -7.70 19.68 16.13
C PHE A 30 -6.64 20.18 17.11
N ARG A 31 -5.43 20.45 16.63
CA ARG A 31 -4.27 20.80 17.47
C ARG A 31 -4.48 22.14 18.17
N ASP A 32 -5.12 23.10 17.51
CA ASP A 32 -5.36 24.43 18.07
C ASP A 32 -6.36 24.45 19.23
N SER A 33 -7.20 23.44 19.33
CA SER A 33 -8.19 23.30 20.40
C SER A 33 -7.68 22.57 21.65
N TYR A 34 -6.42 22.13 21.66
CA TYR A 34 -5.87 21.36 22.79
C TYR A 34 -5.52 22.22 23.99
N PRO A 35 -5.71 21.68 25.21
CA PRO A 35 -5.16 22.26 26.41
C PRO A 35 -3.63 22.43 26.33
N PHE A 36 -3.10 23.47 26.96
CA PHE A 36 -1.68 23.83 26.90
C PHE A 36 -0.74 22.65 27.17
N ALA A 37 -1.05 21.83 28.17
CA ALA A 37 -0.24 20.64 28.50
C ALA A 37 -0.14 19.62 27.36
N LEU A 38 -1.24 19.44 26.57
CA LEU A 38 -1.23 18.58 25.40
C LEU A 38 -0.46 19.20 24.23
N LYS A 39 -0.59 20.52 24.02
CA LYS A 39 0.20 21.25 23.02
C LYS A 39 1.70 21.13 23.32
N LEU A 40 2.09 21.25 24.58
CA LEU A 40 3.49 21.11 24.96
C LEU A 40 4.03 19.68 24.73
N GLN A 41 3.26 18.66 25.10
CA GLN A 41 3.63 17.27 24.82
C GLN A 41 3.73 16.97 23.34
N GLN A 42 2.82 17.52 22.54
CA GLN A 42 2.83 17.38 21.10
C GLN A 42 4.05 18.05 20.48
N ASN A 43 4.32 19.31 20.84
CA ASN A 43 5.49 20.02 20.33
C ASN A 43 6.80 19.28 20.68
N LYS A 44 6.87 18.69 21.88
CA LYS A 44 8.00 17.85 22.26
C LYS A 44 8.10 16.60 21.38
N SER A 45 6.99 15.91 21.16
CA SER A 45 6.95 14.73 20.28
C SER A 45 7.30 15.10 18.83
N ASP A 46 6.78 16.22 18.32
CA ASP A 46 7.08 16.70 16.98
C ASP A 46 8.58 17.01 16.80
N ILE A 47 9.22 17.62 17.81
CA ILE A 47 10.67 17.87 17.81
C ILE A 47 11.46 16.55 17.87
N GLU A 48 11.08 15.62 18.74
CA GLU A 48 11.74 14.31 18.87
C GLU A 48 11.66 13.46 17.61
N HIS A 49 10.58 13.62 16.81
CA HIS A 49 10.33 12.83 15.61
C HIS A 49 10.58 13.60 14.30
N SER A 50 10.97 14.87 14.36
CA SER A 50 11.33 15.63 13.18
C SER A 50 12.77 15.34 12.75
N ILE A 51 12.99 15.43 11.43
CA ILE A 51 14.31 15.49 10.80
C ILE A 51 14.33 16.65 9.83
N ILE A 52 15.51 17.13 9.52
CA ILE A 52 15.69 18.22 8.53
C ILE A 52 16.44 17.62 7.34
N VAL A 53 15.84 17.70 6.17
CA VAL A 53 16.45 17.30 4.89
C VAL A 53 16.23 18.44 3.91
N ASN A 54 17.28 18.97 3.31
CA ASN A 54 17.21 20.11 2.39
C ASN A 54 16.48 21.34 2.97
N ASP A 55 16.79 21.72 4.20
CA ASP A 55 16.16 22.82 4.95
C ASP A 55 14.64 22.66 5.21
N GLU A 56 14.07 21.52 4.85
CA GLU A 56 12.68 21.18 5.15
C GLU A 56 12.53 20.21 6.33
N VAL A 57 11.49 20.44 7.12
CA VAL A 57 11.20 19.63 8.30
C VAL A 57 10.28 18.49 7.93
N PHE A 58 10.78 17.26 8.03
CA PHE A 58 10.00 16.02 7.89
C PHE A 58 9.55 15.53 9.26
N LEU A 59 8.25 15.38 9.41
CA LEU A 59 7.67 14.83 10.62
C LEU A 59 7.47 13.33 10.46
N LEU A 60 8.23 12.55 11.20
CA LEU A 60 8.22 11.09 11.15
C LEU A 60 7.36 10.51 12.29
N ASN A 61 6.72 9.37 12.06
CA ASN A 61 6.18 8.59 13.16
C ASN A 61 7.33 7.85 13.89
N LYS A 62 7.02 7.22 15.02
CA LYS A 62 8.03 6.52 15.83
C LYS A 62 8.81 5.47 15.02
N PHE A 63 8.11 4.65 14.24
CA PHE A 63 8.73 3.63 13.39
C PHE A 63 9.65 4.26 12.34
N GLN A 64 9.18 5.28 11.62
CA GLN A 64 9.97 5.98 10.61
C GLN A 64 11.21 6.63 11.22
N ARG A 65 11.10 7.16 12.43
CA ARG A 65 12.25 7.72 13.18
C ARG A 65 13.27 6.65 13.57
N GLU A 66 12.81 5.45 13.94
CA GLU A 66 13.68 4.30 14.19
C GLU A 66 14.42 3.86 12.92
N VAL A 67 13.73 3.80 11.78
CA VAL A 67 14.35 3.52 10.46
C VAL A 67 15.39 4.57 10.11
N TYR A 68 15.07 5.85 10.28
CA TYR A 68 16.01 6.94 10.02
C TYR A 68 17.24 6.86 10.93
N SER A 69 17.07 6.58 12.22
CA SER A 69 18.18 6.38 13.14
C SER A 69 19.05 5.17 12.76
N ALA A 70 18.42 4.08 12.30
CA ALA A 70 19.16 2.92 11.79
C ALA A 70 19.98 3.28 10.54
N TYR A 71 19.41 4.05 9.62
CA TYR A 71 20.08 4.52 8.41
C TYR A 71 21.34 5.35 8.70
N GLN A 72 21.32 6.21 9.70
CA GLN A 72 22.49 7.02 10.09
C GLN A 72 23.71 6.19 10.52
N HIS A 73 23.54 4.95 10.90
CA HIS A 73 24.59 4.12 11.49
C HIS A 73 24.87 2.81 10.75
N ASN A 74 24.06 2.44 9.76
CA ASN A 74 24.13 1.15 9.09
C ASN A 74 24.03 1.29 7.58
N GLU A 75 24.75 0.47 6.85
CA GLU A 75 24.71 0.40 5.39
C GLU A 75 23.66 -0.59 4.86
N THR A 76 23.29 -1.58 5.68
CA THR A 76 22.28 -2.58 5.31
C THR A 76 21.16 -2.60 6.33
N ILE A 77 19.93 -2.39 5.88
CA ILE A 77 18.75 -2.30 6.75
C ILE A 77 17.63 -3.19 6.21
N SER A 78 17.08 -4.03 7.09
CA SER A 78 15.85 -4.77 6.83
C SER A 78 14.68 -4.13 7.59
N ILE A 79 13.68 -3.65 6.86
CA ILE A 79 12.51 -2.97 7.38
C ILE A 79 11.31 -3.92 7.26
N SER A 80 10.73 -4.31 8.40
CA SER A 80 9.52 -5.12 8.46
C SER A 80 8.41 -4.36 9.19
N ALA A 81 7.35 -4.01 8.45
CA ALA A 81 6.25 -3.25 9.01
C ALA A 81 4.97 -3.44 8.19
N PRO A 82 3.77 -3.30 8.78
CA PRO A 82 2.52 -3.31 8.04
C PRO A 82 2.52 -2.33 6.86
N THR A 83 1.70 -2.59 5.85
CA THR A 83 1.60 -1.71 4.66
C THR A 83 1.24 -0.27 5.01
N SER A 84 0.42 -0.07 6.04
CA SER A 84 0.00 1.25 6.53
C SER A 84 1.03 1.99 7.40
N ALA A 85 2.19 1.40 7.69
CA ALA A 85 3.20 2.03 8.56
C ALA A 85 3.95 3.20 7.89
N GLY A 86 3.79 3.39 6.58
CA GLY A 86 4.47 4.44 5.81
C GLY A 86 5.91 4.09 5.45
N LYS A 87 6.17 2.81 5.09
CA LYS A 87 7.47 2.33 4.61
C LYS A 87 7.96 3.12 3.39
N SER A 88 7.11 3.25 2.37
CA SER A 88 7.47 3.97 1.14
C SER A 88 7.80 5.44 1.41
N TYR A 89 7.09 6.09 2.35
CA TYR A 89 7.38 7.47 2.72
C TYR A 89 8.79 7.62 3.30
N ILE A 90 9.17 6.77 4.27
CA ILE A 90 10.53 6.85 4.84
C ILE A 90 11.60 6.48 3.81
N LEU A 91 11.39 5.47 2.96
CA LEU A 91 12.32 5.13 1.89
C LEU A 91 12.53 6.30 0.91
N CYS A 92 11.47 6.99 0.51
CA CYS A 92 11.56 8.20 -0.31
C CYS A 92 12.31 9.33 0.40
N THR A 93 12.13 9.49 1.72
CA THR A 93 12.88 10.48 2.51
C THR A 93 14.37 10.16 2.56
N LEU A 94 14.75 8.89 2.76
CA LEU A 94 16.14 8.46 2.72
C LEU A 94 16.76 8.66 1.32
N LEU A 95 16.01 8.35 0.26
CA LEU A 95 16.45 8.60 -1.10
C LEU A 95 16.70 10.08 -1.36
N LEU A 96 15.82 10.95 -0.88
CA LEU A 96 15.99 12.40 -1.01
C LEU A 96 17.29 12.86 -0.36
N GLU A 97 17.62 12.40 0.84
CA GLU A 97 18.86 12.71 1.54
C GLU A 97 20.09 12.26 0.74
N GLU A 98 20.09 11.04 0.23
CA GLU A 98 21.19 10.50 -0.59
C GLU A 98 21.38 11.27 -1.91
N LEU A 99 20.30 11.73 -2.54
CA LEU A 99 20.35 12.53 -3.77
C LEU A 99 20.93 13.94 -3.55
N ILE A 100 20.73 14.51 -2.36
CA ILE A 100 21.28 15.80 -1.99
C ILE A 100 22.77 15.72 -1.66
N GLU A 101 23.21 14.59 -1.07
CA GLU A 101 24.63 14.37 -0.75
C GLU A 101 25.53 14.27 -1.98
N GLY A 102 24.99 13.90 -3.15
CA GLY A 102 25.75 13.83 -4.40
C GLY A 102 25.17 12.86 -5.42
N ASN A 103 25.84 12.75 -6.56
CA ASN A 103 25.41 11.88 -7.65
C ASN A 103 25.50 10.40 -7.25
N LYS A 104 24.40 9.68 -7.34
CA LYS A 104 24.26 8.26 -6.95
C LYS A 104 23.55 7.47 -8.04
N ASN A 105 23.99 6.23 -8.23
CA ASN A 105 23.27 5.24 -9.02
C ASN A 105 22.43 4.37 -8.07
N ILE A 106 21.13 4.55 -8.11
CA ILE A 106 20.17 3.92 -7.22
C ILE A 106 19.31 2.93 -7.99
N VAL A 107 19.21 1.70 -7.50
CA VAL A 107 18.30 0.71 -8.06
C VAL A 107 17.19 0.43 -7.06
N TYR A 108 15.95 0.66 -7.48
CA TYR A 108 14.74 0.37 -6.72
C TYR A 108 14.04 -0.84 -7.34
N VAL A 109 14.09 -1.98 -6.67
CA VAL A 109 13.52 -3.24 -7.16
C VAL A 109 12.12 -3.43 -6.60
N VAL A 110 11.18 -3.70 -7.49
CA VAL A 110 9.78 -3.98 -7.17
C VAL A 110 9.32 -5.30 -7.81
N PRO A 111 8.39 -6.06 -7.21
CA PRO A 111 8.02 -7.37 -7.73
C PRO A 111 7.16 -7.32 -9.00
N THR A 112 6.49 -6.21 -9.31
CA THR A 112 5.53 -6.15 -10.43
C THR A 112 5.69 -4.91 -11.28
N ARG A 113 5.23 -4.99 -12.54
CA ARG A 113 5.24 -3.85 -13.48
C ARG A 113 4.30 -2.73 -13.02
N ALA A 114 3.21 -3.05 -12.34
CA ALA A 114 2.29 -2.05 -11.81
C ALA A 114 2.99 -1.16 -10.77
N LEU A 115 3.77 -1.76 -9.87
CA LEU A 115 4.57 -1.02 -8.89
C LEU A 115 5.65 -0.15 -9.53
N ILE A 116 6.23 -0.54 -10.66
CA ILE A 116 7.19 0.31 -11.37
C ILE A 116 6.55 1.67 -11.68
N SER A 117 5.37 1.68 -12.31
CA SER A 117 4.69 2.92 -12.70
C SER A 117 4.30 3.77 -11.50
N GLN A 118 3.90 3.14 -10.40
CA GLN A 118 3.57 3.84 -9.16
C GLN A 118 4.82 4.48 -8.54
N VAL A 119 5.88 3.71 -8.31
CA VAL A 119 7.13 4.22 -7.72
C VAL A 119 7.76 5.30 -8.60
N GLU A 120 7.74 5.14 -9.92
CA GLU A 120 8.19 6.15 -10.87
C GLU A 120 7.41 7.47 -10.71
N SER A 121 6.08 7.38 -10.62
CA SER A 121 5.22 8.54 -10.42
C SER A 121 5.49 9.23 -9.08
N ASP A 122 5.57 8.44 -8.01
CA ASP A 122 5.82 8.95 -6.64
C ASP A 122 7.19 9.64 -6.56
N LEU A 123 8.23 9.05 -7.16
CA LEU A 123 9.56 9.65 -7.22
C LEU A 123 9.57 10.95 -8.05
N LYS A 124 8.91 10.98 -9.21
CA LYS A 124 8.83 12.20 -10.03
C LYS A 124 8.10 13.33 -9.31
N VAL A 125 7.04 13.02 -8.56
CA VAL A 125 6.34 14.01 -7.71
C VAL A 125 7.27 14.50 -6.61
N LEU A 126 7.98 13.61 -5.92
CA LEU A 126 8.94 13.93 -4.88
C LEU A 126 10.04 14.87 -5.41
N LEU A 127 10.71 14.51 -6.50
CA LEU A 127 11.78 15.28 -7.10
C LEU A 127 11.33 16.70 -7.47
N LYS A 128 10.14 16.85 -8.04
CA LYS A 128 9.55 18.16 -8.37
C LYS A 128 9.22 18.97 -7.12
N GLN A 129 8.65 18.33 -6.10
CA GLN A 129 8.28 18.99 -4.84
C GLN A 129 9.50 19.63 -4.16
N TYR A 130 10.66 18.97 -4.26
CA TYR A 130 11.91 19.44 -3.64
C TYR A 130 12.85 20.15 -4.61
N ASN A 131 12.41 20.46 -5.84
CA ASN A 131 13.18 21.17 -6.88
C ASN A 131 14.51 20.51 -7.24
N ILE A 132 14.59 19.18 -7.19
CA ILE A 132 15.76 18.38 -7.57
C ILE A 132 15.52 17.50 -8.81
N ASP A 133 14.44 17.74 -9.55
CA ASP A 133 14.10 17.02 -10.79
C ASP A 133 15.16 17.21 -11.89
N ASN A 134 15.93 18.29 -11.85
CA ASN A 134 17.07 18.51 -12.76
C ASN A 134 18.34 17.76 -12.34
N GLN A 135 18.43 17.26 -11.12
CA GLN A 135 19.61 16.59 -10.55
C GLN A 135 19.52 15.06 -10.60
N ALA A 136 18.34 14.52 -10.85
CA ALA A 136 18.11 13.08 -10.87
C ALA A 136 17.29 12.66 -12.10
N ASN A 137 17.68 11.54 -12.70
CA ASN A 137 16.97 10.90 -13.81
C ASN A 137 16.28 9.63 -13.30
N VAL A 138 14.97 9.49 -13.57
CA VAL A 138 14.20 8.29 -13.19
C VAL A 138 13.92 7.47 -14.44
N THR A 139 14.43 6.24 -14.47
CA THR A 139 14.35 5.33 -15.63
C THR A 139 13.76 3.99 -15.22
N THR A 140 12.81 3.51 -16.02
CA THR A 140 12.15 2.21 -15.77
C THR A 140 12.60 1.10 -16.72
N VAL A 141 13.32 1.45 -17.76
CA VAL A 141 13.87 0.52 -18.76
C VAL A 141 15.40 0.50 -18.61
N PRO A 142 16.05 -0.67 -18.61
CA PRO A 142 17.50 -0.73 -18.58
C PRO A 142 18.10 0.09 -19.73
N PRO A 143 19.03 1.02 -19.47
CA PRO A 143 19.67 1.80 -20.52
C PRO A 143 20.50 0.91 -21.43
N GLN A 144 20.56 1.25 -22.71
CA GLN A 144 21.43 0.61 -23.70
C GLN A 144 22.76 1.34 -23.86
N GLU A 145 22.85 2.56 -23.34
CA GLU A 145 24.02 3.43 -23.39
C GLU A 145 24.59 3.64 -21.98
N ASP A 146 25.77 4.23 -21.90
CA ASP A 146 26.42 4.51 -20.62
C ASP A 146 25.58 5.45 -19.75
N ILE A 147 25.66 5.25 -18.44
CA ILE A 147 24.94 6.03 -17.45
C ILE A 147 25.47 7.47 -17.45
N ILE A 148 24.56 8.44 -17.35
CA ILE A 148 24.94 9.85 -17.23
C ILE A 148 25.59 10.07 -15.86
N GLU A 149 26.89 10.37 -15.84
CA GLU A 149 27.65 10.58 -14.58
C GLU A 149 27.37 11.93 -13.90
N ASP A 150 26.91 12.93 -14.65
CA ASP A 150 26.68 14.30 -14.13
C ASP A 150 25.43 14.43 -13.28
N LYS A 151 24.61 13.37 -13.18
CA LYS A 151 23.35 13.34 -12.42
C LYS A 151 23.19 12.04 -11.67
N SER A 152 22.36 12.08 -10.63
CA SER A 152 21.90 10.85 -10.01
C SER A 152 20.97 10.07 -10.96
N ASN A 153 21.12 8.73 -10.98
CA ASN A 153 20.28 7.85 -11.78
C ASN A 153 19.47 6.94 -10.86
N ILE A 154 18.16 6.98 -10.99
CA ILE A 154 17.23 6.14 -10.24
C ILE A 154 16.61 5.15 -11.21
N PHE A 155 16.91 3.88 -11.06
CA PHE A 155 16.40 2.80 -11.87
C PHE A 155 15.30 2.05 -11.12
N VAL A 156 14.06 2.09 -11.62
CA VAL A 156 12.95 1.34 -11.03
C VAL A 156 12.68 0.10 -11.85
N PHE A 157 13.06 -1.06 -11.32
CA PHE A 157 13.10 -2.32 -12.04
C PHE A 157 12.31 -3.44 -11.35
N THR A 158 11.87 -4.43 -12.13
CA THR A 158 11.63 -5.78 -11.61
C THR A 158 12.93 -6.56 -11.56
N GLN A 159 12.95 -7.72 -10.88
CA GLN A 159 14.12 -8.58 -10.83
C GLN A 159 14.60 -9.02 -12.22
N GLU A 160 13.68 -9.17 -13.18
CA GLU A 160 14.02 -9.50 -14.57
C GLU A 160 14.74 -8.33 -15.26
N ARG A 161 14.27 -7.09 -15.05
CA ARG A 161 14.93 -5.89 -15.60
C ARG A 161 16.28 -5.64 -14.95
N LEU A 162 16.42 -5.88 -13.63
CA LEU A 162 17.69 -5.81 -12.93
C LEU A 162 18.68 -6.84 -13.50
N HIS A 163 18.22 -8.07 -13.78
CA HIS A 163 19.04 -9.09 -14.45
C HIS A 163 19.59 -8.57 -15.79
N TRP A 164 18.75 -8.04 -16.68
CA TRP A 164 19.17 -7.48 -17.95
C TRP A 164 20.13 -6.29 -17.79
N PHE A 165 19.89 -5.41 -16.81
CA PHE A 165 20.75 -4.28 -16.51
C PHE A 165 22.17 -4.71 -16.12
N LEU A 166 22.30 -5.73 -15.28
CA LEU A 166 23.61 -6.25 -14.85
C LEU A 166 24.36 -7.00 -15.97
N TYR A 167 23.64 -7.60 -16.91
CA TYR A 167 24.25 -8.30 -18.06
C TYR A 167 24.60 -7.39 -19.23
N GLY A 168 24.11 -6.17 -19.28
CA GLY A 168 24.28 -5.23 -20.40
C GLY A 168 25.72 -4.68 -20.59
N GLY A 169 26.68 -5.14 -19.80
CA GLY A 169 28.13 -4.90 -20.02
C GLY A 169 28.63 -3.49 -19.67
N ALA A 170 27.77 -2.57 -19.31
CA ALA A 170 28.18 -1.28 -18.77
C ALA A 170 28.74 -1.47 -17.35
N ASN A 171 29.79 -0.74 -16.99
CA ASN A 171 30.35 -0.76 -15.63
C ASN A 171 29.44 -0.03 -14.66
N ASN A 172 28.24 -0.59 -14.48
CA ASN A 172 27.13 0.04 -13.78
C ASN A 172 27.32 -0.13 -12.26
N LYS A 173 28.20 0.69 -11.68
CA LYS A 173 28.33 0.75 -10.23
C LYS A 173 27.00 1.22 -9.63
N ILE A 174 26.39 0.37 -8.81
CA ILE A 174 25.20 0.69 -8.03
C ILE A 174 25.65 1.11 -6.63
N ASP A 175 25.25 2.29 -6.20
CA ASP A 175 25.59 2.83 -4.88
C ASP A 175 24.54 2.47 -3.81
N ILE A 176 23.27 2.38 -4.23
CA ILE A 176 22.15 2.05 -3.35
C ILE A 176 21.24 1.03 -4.03
N LEU A 177 20.92 -0.03 -3.32
CA LEU A 177 19.93 -1.03 -3.72
C LEU A 177 18.75 -1.01 -2.74
N ILE A 178 17.57 -0.74 -3.24
CA ILE A 178 16.31 -0.86 -2.48
C ILE A 178 15.53 -2.04 -3.04
N VAL A 179 15.14 -2.96 -2.19
CA VAL A 179 14.30 -4.11 -2.55
C VAL A 179 12.98 -3.99 -1.81
N ASP A 180 11.95 -3.56 -2.52
CA ASP A 180 10.61 -3.46 -1.95
C ASP A 180 9.87 -4.80 -2.08
N GLU A 181 8.96 -5.08 -1.14
CA GLU A 181 8.29 -6.36 -1.00
C GLU A 181 9.29 -7.55 -0.95
N ALA A 182 10.41 -7.37 -0.21
CA ALA A 182 11.54 -8.29 -0.19
C ALA A 182 11.19 -9.72 0.26
N HIS A 183 10.05 -9.93 0.94
CA HIS A 183 9.51 -11.27 1.24
C HIS A 183 9.23 -12.10 -0.03
N LYS A 184 9.15 -11.46 -1.20
CA LYS A 184 9.01 -12.13 -2.51
C LYS A 184 10.24 -12.95 -2.93
N ILE A 185 11.32 -12.91 -2.17
CA ILE A 185 12.44 -13.87 -2.29
C ILE A 185 11.95 -15.33 -2.14
N GLU A 186 10.85 -15.56 -1.42
CA GLU A 186 10.22 -16.88 -1.26
C GLU A 186 9.40 -17.32 -2.50
N ASP A 187 9.18 -16.47 -3.50
CA ASP A 187 8.30 -16.72 -4.65
C ASP A 187 8.97 -17.60 -5.74
N GLY A 188 9.40 -18.81 -5.40
CA GLY A 188 9.88 -19.81 -6.34
C GLY A 188 11.01 -19.29 -7.26
N ASN A 189 10.93 -19.55 -8.56
CA ASN A 189 11.98 -19.18 -9.54
C ASN A 189 12.26 -17.67 -9.60
N ARG A 190 11.23 -16.84 -9.40
CA ARG A 190 11.40 -15.38 -9.38
C ARG A 190 12.14 -14.91 -8.13
N GLY A 191 11.87 -15.54 -7.00
CA GLY A 191 12.57 -15.28 -5.75
C GLY A 191 14.05 -15.67 -5.83
N ILE A 192 14.37 -16.83 -6.41
CA ILE A 192 15.75 -17.28 -6.65
C ILE A 192 16.50 -16.27 -7.54
N LEU A 193 15.86 -15.78 -8.62
CA LEU A 193 16.46 -14.76 -9.48
C LEU A 193 16.75 -13.48 -8.70
N LEU A 194 15.80 -13.02 -7.87
CA LEU A 194 15.96 -11.82 -7.05
C LEU A 194 17.14 -11.98 -6.10
N GLN A 195 17.21 -13.09 -5.37
CA GLN A 195 18.32 -13.36 -4.46
C GLN A 195 19.67 -13.35 -5.18
N GLN A 196 19.79 -14.06 -6.30
CA GLN A 196 21.03 -14.07 -7.10
C GLN A 196 21.46 -12.67 -7.54
N LYS A 197 20.49 -11.82 -7.95
CA LYS A 197 20.82 -10.47 -8.40
C LYS A 197 21.22 -9.56 -7.25
N ILE A 198 20.66 -9.71 -6.07
CA ILE A 198 21.11 -9.01 -4.85
C ILE A 198 22.58 -9.40 -4.56
N GLU A 199 22.89 -10.69 -4.58
CA GLU A 199 24.26 -11.17 -4.35
C GLU A 199 25.25 -10.63 -5.41
N ASP A 200 24.87 -10.63 -6.69
CA ASP A 200 25.70 -10.11 -7.78
C ASP A 200 26.01 -8.61 -7.58
N VAL A 201 25.01 -7.81 -7.23
CA VAL A 201 25.16 -6.37 -6.96
C VAL A 201 26.05 -6.11 -5.76
N VAL A 202 25.86 -6.84 -4.66
CA VAL A 202 26.67 -6.71 -3.44
C VAL A 202 28.13 -7.14 -3.69
N LYS A 203 28.35 -8.18 -4.48
CA LYS A 203 29.72 -8.62 -4.88
C LYS A 203 30.43 -7.59 -5.76
N ALA A 204 29.68 -6.92 -6.64
CA ALA A 204 30.25 -5.90 -7.52
C ALA A 204 30.62 -4.60 -6.78
N ASN A 205 29.91 -4.24 -5.70
CA ASN A 205 30.20 -3.07 -4.88
C ASN A 205 30.07 -3.40 -3.39
N SER A 206 31.18 -3.63 -2.71
CA SER A 206 31.20 -3.97 -1.28
C SER A 206 30.78 -2.82 -0.35
N SER A 207 30.78 -1.57 -0.84
CA SER A 207 30.37 -0.38 -0.10
C SER A 207 28.92 0.04 -0.38
N ILE A 208 28.16 -0.79 -1.06
CA ILE A 208 26.75 -0.52 -1.39
C ILE A 208 25.89 -0.40 -0.14
N LYS A 209 24.96 0.56 -0.15
CA LYS A 209 23.85 0.59 0.83
C LYS A 209 22.70 -0.27 0.35
N VAL A 210 22.17 -1.14 1.20
CA VAL A 210 21.06 -2.05 0.86
C VAL A 210 19.90 -1.89 1.81
N PHE A 211 18.71 -1.61 1.26
CA PHE A 211 17.47 -1.49 2.02
C PHE A 211 16.45 -2.52 1.57
N PHE A 212 16.06 -3.39 2.49
CA PHE A 212 14.95 -4.32 2.31
C PHE A 212 13.70 -3.75 2.94
N SER A 213 12.60 -3.74 2.20
CA SER A 213 11.27 -3.39 2.70
C SER A 213 10.33 -4.58 2.53
N SER A 214 9.70 -5.00 3.59
CA SER A 214 8.73 -6.10 3.58
C SER A 214 7.49 -5.75 4.40
N PRO A 215 6.31 -6.32 4.11
CA PRO A 215 5.22 -6.32 5.06
C PRO A 215 5.66 -7.09 6.31
N PHE A 216 4.79 -7.16 7.30
CA PHE A 216 5.08 -7.90 8.52
C PHE A 216 5.50 -9.34 8.22
N THR A 217 6.77 -9.66 8.44
CA THR A 217 7.37 -10.98 8.27
C THR A 217 7.86 -11.53 9.61
N SER A 218 7.83 -12.84 9.77
CA SER A 218 8.24 -13.49 11.02
C SER A 218 9.75 -13.37 11.28
N ASN A 219 10.56 -13.44 10.22
CA ASN A 219 12.02 -13.50 10.29
C ASN A 219 12.67 -12.51 9.30
N PRO A 220 12.53 -11.20 9.50
CA PRO A 220 13.09 -10.19 8.60
C PRO A 220 14.63 -10.16 8.60
N GLU A 221 15.28 -10.73 9.60
CA GLU A 221 16.74 -10.88 9.72
C GLU A 221 17.32 -11.78 8.63
N ILE A 222 16.60 -12.76 8.10
CA ILE A 222 17.06 -13.67 7.05
C ILE A 222 17.48 -12.89 5.79
N LEU A 223 16.81 -11.78 5.50
CA LEU A 223 17.16 -10.92 4.38
C LEU A 223 18.55 -10.31 4.52
N LEU A 224 19.03 -10.08 5.74
CA LEU A 224 20.35 -9.54 6.01
C LEU A 224 21.46 -10.58 5.79
N ASP A 225 21.16 -11.86 5.93
CA ASP A 225 22.11 -12.95 5.72
C ASP A 225 22.48 -13.09 4.23
N ASN A 226 21.58 -12.66 3.33
CA ASN A 226 21.82 -12.66 1.89
C ASN A 226 22.84 -11.59 1.44
N VAL A 227 23.15 -10.62 2.31
CA VAL A 227 24.15 -9.57 2.03
C VAL A 227 25.49 -9.99 2.63
N MET A 228 26.31 -10.68 1.83
CA MET A 228 27.63 -11.19 2.26
C MET A 228 28.71 -10.11 2.12
N ASN A 229 28.57 -9.00 2.82
CA ASN A 229 29.62 -7.99 2.93
C ASN A 229 29.89 -7.64 4.39
N ASN A 230 30.95 -6.86 4.65
CA ASN A 230 31.29 -6.40 6.00
C ASN A 230 30.48 -5.17 6.44
N SER A 231 29.36 -4.87 5.81
CA SER A 231 28.52 -3.74 6.18
C SER A 231 27.87 -3.91 7.55
N ARG A 232 27.66 -2.80 8.24
CA ARG A 232 26.86 -2.78 9.46
C ARG A 232 25.40 -3.02 9.09
N LYS A 233 24.78 -3.99 9.76
CA LYS A 233 23.43 -4.47 9.47
C LYS A 233 22.49 -4.15 10.62
N CYS A 234 21.31 -3.71 10.30
CA CYS A 234 20.27 -3.44 11.29
C CYS A 234 18.91 -3.93 10.80
N MET A 235 18.10 -4.42 11.72
CA MET A 235 16.71 -4.75 11.49
C MET A 235 15.82 -3.78 12.26
N VAL A 236 14.83 -3.21 11.58
CA VAL A 236 13.77 -2.41 12.18
C VAL A 236 12.45 -3.10 11.95
N ASN A 237 11.81 -3.51 13.03
CA ASN A 237 10.55 -4.23 12.99
C ASN A 237 9.50 -3.53 13.85
N THR A 238 8.30 -3.37 13.32
CA THR A 238 7.16 -2.87 14.09
C THR A 238 5.89 -3.68 13.81
N GLN A 239 5.19 -4.00 14.88
CA GLN A 239 3.87 -4.63 14.81
C GLN A 239 2.74 -3.60 14.84
N PHE A 240 3.06 -2.32 15.00
CA PHE A 240 2.05 -1.28 15.12
C PHE A 240 1.49 -0.91 13.75
N VAL A 241 0.19 -1.08 13.58
CA VAL A 241 -0.58 -0.56 12.43
C VAL A 241 -0.88 0.92 12.65
N ALA A 242 -0.60 1.74 11.64
CA ALA A 242 -0.91 3.17 11.68
C ALA A 242 -2.43 3.44 11.61
N VAL A 243 -3.18 2.53 11.02
CA VAL A 243 -4.65 2.59 10.88
C VAL A 243 -5.26 1.48 11.72
N ASN A 244 -6.26 1.81 12.54
CA ASN A 244 -7.01 0.81 13.28
C ASN A 244 -7.89 0.01 12.31
N GLN A 245 -7.56 -1.27 12.16
CA GLN A 245 -8.34 -2.21 11.38
C GLN A 245 -9.32 -2.94 12.31
N ASN A 246 -10.59 -2.93 11.94
CA ASN A 246 -11.62 -3.66 12.66
C ASN A 246 -12.04 -4.87 11.84
N LEU A 247 -11.74 -6.06 12.33
CA LEU A 247 -12.20 -7.30 11.72
C LEU A 247 -13.66 -7.55 12.10
N LEU A 248 -14.55 -7.42 11.12
CA LEU A 248 -15.97 -7.64 11.31
C LEU A 248 -16.39 -8.97 10.68
N TYR A 249 -17.07 -9.79 11.44
CA TYR A 249 -17.69 -11.02 10.96
C TYR A 249 -19.19 -10.81 10.80
N VAL A 250 -19.68 -10.98 9.57
CA VAL A 250 -21.09 -10.81 9.21
C VAL A 250 -21.71 -12.16 8.94
N SER A 251 -22.75 -12.54 9.68
CA SER A 251 -23.38 -13.84 9.57
C SER A 251 -24.91 -13.73 9.60
N GLN A 252 -25.56 -14.65 8.90
CA GLN A 252 -27.02 -14.77 8.91
C GLN A 252 -27.51 -15.33 10.25
N VAL A 253 -28.58 -14.76 10.78
CA VAL A 253 -29.26 -15.32 11.96
C VAL A 253 -29.95 -16.64 11.57
N HIS A 254 -29.78 -17.67 12.40
CA HIS A 254 -30.38 -18.98 12.14
C HIS A 254 -31.88 -18.88 11.92
N ARG A 255 -32.39 -19.50 10.84
CA ARG A 255 -33.78 -19.50 10.39
C ARG A 255 -34.39 -18.13 10.03
N LYS A 256 -33.59 -17.05 10.00
CA LYS A 256 -34.04 -15.71 9.63
C LYS A 256 -33.25 -15.18 8.44
N ILE A 257 -33.71 -15.44 7.23
CA ILE A 257 -32.97 -15.21 5.99
C ILE A 257 -32.59 -13.73 5.80
N ARG A 258 -33.42 -12.81 6.27
CA ARG A 258 -33.20 -11.36 6.15
C ARG A 258 -32.46 -10.73 7.32
N GLU A 259 -32.35 -11.40 8.47
CA GLU A 259 -31.66 -10.87 9.64
C GLU A 259 -30.21 -11.35 9.65
N TRP A 260 -29.29 -10.40 9.76
CA TRP A 260 -27.85 -10.65 9.81
C TRP A 260 -27.25 -10.00 11.04
N GLN A 261 -26.24 -10.60 11.60
CA GLN A 261 -25.51 -10.15 12.77
C GLN A 261 -24.12 -9.67 12.35
N ILE A 262 -23.68 -8.54 12.93
CA ILE A 262 -22.34 -8.01 12.78
C ILE A 262 -21.61 -8.20 14.10
N HIS A 263 -20.48 -8.89 14.04
CA HIS A 263 -19.63 -9.13 15.20
C HIS A 263 -18.25 -8.50 14.96
N LEU A 264 -17.73 -7.85 15.98
CA LEU A 264 -16.33 -7.42 16.03
C LEU A 264 -15.49 -8.59 16.55
N CYS A 265 -14.51 -9.03 15.75
CA CYS A 265 -13.55 -10.06 16.15
C CYS A 265 -12.33 -9.39 16.78
N THR A 266 -12.08 -9.68 18.05
CA THR A 266 -10.85 -9.31 18.75
C THR A 266 -10.02 -10.56 19.00
N ILE A 267 -8.79 -10.40 19.46
CA ILE A 267 -7.91 -11.54 19.80
C ILE A 267 -8.52 -12.42 20.87
N GLU A 268 -9.23 -11.82 21.83
CA GLU A 268 -9.75 -12.55 23.00
C GLU A 268 -11.21 -13.04 22.82
N LYS A 269 -12.03 -12.29 22.09
CA LYS A 269 -13.46 -12.54 21.99
C LYS A 269 -14.12 -11.95 20.76
N THR A 270 -15.30 -12.47 20.44
CA THR A 270 -16.18 -11.95 19.42
C THR A 270 -17.33 -11.18 20.08
N ILE A 271 -17.53 -9.92 19.72
CA ILE A 271 -18.50 -9.01 20.33
C ILE A 271 -19.60 -8.72 19.31
N LEU A 272 -20.85 -9.00 19.67
CA LEU A 272 -22.00 -8.61 18.84
C LEU A 272 -22.17 -7.09 18.86
N LEU A 273 -21.98 -6.47 17.69
CA LEU A 273 -22.17 -5.01 17.52
C LEU A 273 -23.63 -4.65 17.22
N GLY A 274 -24.33 -5.48 16.46
CA GLY A 274 -25.68 -5.20 16.08
C GLY A 274 -26.26 -6.17 15.06
N ARG A 275 -27.46 -5.85 14.59
CA ARG A 275 -28.16 -6.60 13.53
C ARG A 275 -28.51 -5.67 12.39
N ILE A 276 -28.47 -6.21 11.18
CA ILE A 276 -28.98 -5.56 9.97
C ILE A 276 -30.10 -6.40 9.37
N ILE A 277 -31.07 -5.72 8.80
CA ILE A 277 -32.17 -6.36 8.08
C ILE A 277 -31.94 -6.12 6.61
N MET A 278 -31.70 -7.18 5.85
CA MET A 278 -31.53 -7.08 4.40
C MET A 278 -32.89 -6.80 3.74
N THR A 279 -32.90 -5.85 2.79
CA THR A 279 -34.09 -5.51 2.01
C THR A 279 -34.59 -6.71 1.21
N ASP A 280 -33.65 -7.48 0.65
CA ASP A 280 -33.94 -8.67 -0.16
C ASP A 280 -33.50 -9.96 0.53
N ARG A 281 -33.80 -11.09 -0.10
CA ARG A 281 -33.35 -12.41 0.35
C ARG A 281 -32.08 -12.79 -0.42
N PRO A 282 -30.89 -12.61 0.13
CA PRO A 282 -29.67 -13.03 -0.55
C PRO A 282 -29.60 -14.56 -0.57
N THR A 283 -29.85 -15.16 -1.73
CA THR A 283 -29.91 -16.63 -1.90
C THR A 283 -28.57 -17.23 -2.26
N THR A 284 -27.81 -16.58 -3.12
CA THR A 284 -26.49 -17.03 -3.55
C THR A 284 -25.38 -16.39 -2.73
N GLU A 285 -24.20 -16.96 -2.81
CA GLU A 285 -23.02 -16.44 -2.14
C GLU A 285 -22.67 -15.01 -2.62
N ARG A 286 -22.78 -14.75 -3.92
CA ARG A 286 -22.56 -13.41 -4.50
C ARG A 286 -23.59 -12.40 -4.00
N HIS A 287 -24.88 -12.79 -3.95
CA HIS A 287 -25.92 -11.92 -3.37
C HIS A 287 -25.60 -11.55 -1.93
N LYS A 288 -25.09 -12.49 -1.12
CA LYS A 288 -24.69 -12.22 0.27
C LYS A 288 -23.55 -11.20 0.35
N ILE A 289 -22.53 -11.33 -0.52
CA ILE A 289 -21.41 -10.38 -0.57
C ILE A 289 -21.91 -8.99 -0.96
N VAL A 290 -22.67 -8.90 -2.05
CA VAL A 290 -23.18 -7.63 -2.61
C VAL A 290 -24.09 -6.91 -1.60
N HIS A 291 -25.05 -7.61 -0.99
CA HIS A 291 -25.91 -7.02 0.02
C HIS A 291 -25.16 -6.60 1.29
N THR A 292 -24.13 -7.38 1.70
CA THR A 292 -23.27 -7.00 2.82
C THR A 292 -22.49 -5.73 2.46
N ALA A 293 -21.88 -5.66 1.29
CA ALA A 293 -21.16 -4.48 0.83
C ALA A 293 -22.07 -3.25 0.81
N TYR A 294 -23.26 -3.36 0.24
CA TYR A 294 -24.24 -2.27 0.17
C TYR A 294 -24.67 -1.76 1.55
N GLN A 295 -24.91 -2.66 2.49
CA GLN A 295 -25.39 -2.30 3.83
C GLN A 295 -24.29 -1.82 4.79
N THR A 296 -23.04 -2.26 4.59
CA THR A 296 -21.95 -1.95 5.50
C THR A 296 -20.99 -0.88 5.00
N SER A 297 -20.94 -0.64 3.66
CA SER A 297 -20.12 0.44 3.12
C SER A 297 -20.80 1.79 3.30
N ASN A 298 -20.17 2.66 4.07
CA ASN A 298 -20.63 4.01 4.30
C ASN A 298 -19.71 4.98 3.56
N LYS A 299 -20.15 5.51 2.40
CA LYS A 299 -19.46 6.51 1.56
C LYS A 299 -17.94 6.62 1.78
N GLY A 300 -17.13 6.03 0.91
CA GLY A 300 -15.69 6.22 0.99
C GLY A 300 -14.83 5.02 0.60
N GLY A 301 -15.17 4.36 -0.48
CA GLY A 301 -14.36 3.29 -1.07
C GLY A 301 -14.57 1.92 -0.39
N CYS A 302 -15.26 1.03 -1.09
CA CYS A 302 -15.46 -0.35 -0.70
C CYS A 302 -14.74 -1.27 -1.71
N LEU A 303 -13.79 -2.05 -1.22
CA LEU A 303 -13.17 -3.12 -1.99
C LEU A 303 -13.96 -4.43 -1.76
N ILE A 304 -14.24 -5.13 -2.83
CA ILE A 304 -14.89 -6.44 -2.79
C ILE A 304 -13.95 -7.46 -3.43
N TYR A 305 -13.48 -8.43 -2.67
CA TYR A 305 -12.59 -9.45 -3.17
C TYR A 305 -13.35 -10.55 -3.91
N SER A 306 -12.93 -10.83 -5.15
CA SER A 306 -13.46 -11.89 -6.01
C SER A 306 -12.37 -12.89 -6.40
N ASN A 307 -12.75 -14.17 -6.55
CA ASN A 307 -11.81 -15.24 -6.81
C ASN A 307 -11.41 -15.40 -8.30
N GLY A 308 -11.99 -14.62 -9.19
CA GLY A 308 -11.67 -14.65 -10.62
C GLY A 308 -12.35 -13.52 -11.40
N ALA A 309 -11.95 -13.35 -12.67
CA ALA A 309 -12.43 -12.27 -13.53
C ALA A 309 -13.96 -12.32 -13.74
N ALA A 310 -14.49 -13.47 -14.12
CA ALA A 310 -15.95 -13.65 -14.32
C ALA A 310 -16.74 -13.39 -13.04
N ASP A 311 -16.20 -13.84 -11.87
CA ASP A 311 -16.82 -13.57 -10.58
C ASP A 311 -16.82 -12.07 -10.22
N ALA A 312 -15.78 -11.34 -10.63
CA ALA A 312 -15.71 -9.90 -10.45
C ALA A 312 -16.74 -9.15 -11.31
N GLU A 313 -16.89 -9.53 -12.57
CA GLU A 313 -17.88 -8.95 -13.48
C GLU A 313 -19.32 -9.22 -13.03
N ASP A 314 -19.63 -10.45 -12.65
CA ASP A 314 -20.95 -10.85 -12.15
C ASP A 314 -21.27 -10.12 -10.84
N THR A 315 -20.31 -10.01 -9.92
CA THR A 315 -20.48 -9.30 -8.64
C THR A 315 -20.73 -7.81 -8.87
N ALA A 316 -20.00 -7.18 -9.78
CA ALA A 316 -20.21 -5.79 -10.15
C ALA A 316 -21.58 -5.55 -10.80
N THR A 317 -22.04 -6.49 -11.64
CA THR A 317 -23.36 -6.44 -12.28
C THR A 317 -24.49 -6.54 -11.23
N LEU A 318 -24.40 -7.47 -10.30
CA LEU A 318 -25.37 -7.60 -9.20
C LEU A 318 -25.41 -6.34 -8.31
N LEU A 319 -24.26 -5.73 -8.08
CA LEU A 319 -24.18 -4.48 -7.32
C LEU A 319 -24.80 -3.32 -8.11
N TYR A 320 -24.61 -3.27 -9.42
CA TYR A 320 -25.27 -2.29 -10.30
C TYR A 320 -26.78 -2.37 -10.21
N ASP A 321 -27.35 -3.56 -10.18
CA ASP A 321 -28.81 -3.75 -10.08
C ASP A 321 -29.37 -3.31 -8.73
N LEU A 322 -28.54 -3.29 -7.66
CA LEU A 322 -28.93 -2.84 -6.32
C LEU A 322 -28.80 -1.33 -6.09
N LEU A 323 -27.85 -0.69 -6.76
CA LEU A 323 -27.57 0.73 -6.52
C LEU A 323 -28.55 1.64 -7.28
N PRO A 324 -28.94 2.78 -6.68
CA PRO A 324 -29.72 3.79 -7.36
C PRO A 324 -28.95 4.43 -8.52
N GLU A 325 -29.67 5.09 -9.40
CA GLU A 325 -29.06 5.93 -10.45
C GLU A 325 -28.24 7.06 -9.80
N ARG A 326 -27.18 7.47 -10.49
CA ARG A 326 -26.25 8.51 -10.06
C ARG A 326 -26.18 9.61 -11.10
N GLU A 327 -25.98 10.84 -10.66
CA GLU A 327 -25.69 11.97 -11.56
C GLU A 327 -24.40 11.69 -12.38
N PRO A 328 -24.40 12.00 -13.67
CA PRO A 328 -23.25 11.82 -14.54
C PRO A 328 -22.03 12.60 -14.02
N ASP A 329 -20.89 11.94 -13.99
CA ASP A 329 -19.60 12.55 -13.67
C ASP A 329 -18.72 12.59 -14.93
N THR A 330 -18.09 13.73 -15.19
CA THR A 330 -17.30 13.95 -16.40
C THR A 330 -16.09 13.03 -16.52
N GLU A 331 -15.41 12.72 -15.42
CA GLU A 331 -14.24 11.82 -15.44
C GLU A 331 -14.68 10.35 -15.57
N ILE A 332 -15.81 9.97 -14.96
CA ILE A 332 -16.41 8.64 -15.20
C ILE A 332 -16.82 8.50 -16.65
N THR A 333 -17.43 9.53 -17.24
CA THR A 333 -17.82 9.51 -18.66
C THR A 333 -16.60 9.35 -19.57
N ALA A 334 -15.51 10.06 -19.30
CA ALA A 334 -14.27 9.91 -20.05
C ALA A 334 -13.68 8.49 -19.94
N LEU A 335 -13.76 7.87 -18.75
CA LEU A 335 -13.34 6.48 -18.58
C LEU A 335 -14.25 5.52 -19.35
N VAL A 336 -15.56 5.75 -19.36
CA VAL A 336 -16.52 4.95 -20.16
C VAL A 336 -16.17 5.01 -21.64
N GLU A 337 -15.90 6.18 -22.19
CA GLU A 337 -15.48 6.37 -23.59
C GLU A 337 -14.16 5.65 -23.89
N LEU A 338 -13.19 5.75 -22.97
CA LEU A 338 -11.92 5.03 -23.06
C LEU A 338 -12.13 3.51 -23.11
N VAL A 339 -12.97 2.96 -22.23
CA VAL A 339 -13.30 1.53 -22.19
C VAL A 339 -13.96 1.08 -23.46
N GLN A 340 -14.94 1.86 -23.97
CA GLN A 340 -15.68 1.54 -25.18
C GLN A 340 -14.81 1.57 -26.45
N SER A 341 -13.87 2.51 -26.50
CA SER A 341 -12.93 2.63 -27.64
C SER A 341 -11.80 1.61 -27.60
N THR A 342 -11.35 1.20 -26.39
CA THR A 342 -10.17 0.33 -26.24
C THR A 342 -10.52 -1.15 -26.20
N ILE A 343 -11.66 -1.51 -25.60
CA ILE A 343 -12.08 -2.90 -25.43
C ILE A 343 -13.27 -3.21 -26.33
N HIS A 344 -14.46 -2.74 -25.94
CA HIS A 344 -15.69 -2.97 -26.69
C HIS A 344 -16.82 -2.04 -26.22
N THR A 345 -17.68 -1.59 -27.12
CA THR A 345 -18.79 -0.68 -26.82
C THR A 345 -19.81 -1.23 -25.82
N GLN A 346 -20.00 -2.56 -25.77
CA GLN A 346 -20.93 -3.24 -24.89
C GLN A 346 -20.22 -3.91 -23.68
N TYR A 347 -18.97 -3.55 -23.40
CA TYR A 347 -18.25 -4.15 -22.28
C TYR A 347 -18.89 -3.77 -20.95
N VAL A 348 -19.10 -4.76 -20.08
CA VAL A 348 -19.85 -4.62 -18.81
C VAL A 348 -19.31 -3.49 -17.93
N LEU A 349 -18.00 -3.25 -17.97
CA LEU A 349 -17.37 -2.18 -17.20
C LEU A 349 -17.96 -0.81 -17.54
N ALA A 350 -18.19 -0.51 -18.82
CA ALA A 350 -18.77 0.77 -19.25
C ALA A 350 -20.16 1.01 -18.64
N ARG A 351 -20.96 -0.05 -18.50
CA ARG A 351 -22.27 0.02 -17.86
C ARG A 351 -22.18 0.27 -16.35
N VAL A 352 -21.37 -0.50 -15.64
CA VAL A 352 -21.33 -0.43 -14.16
C VAL A 352 -20.68 0.85 -13.64
N LEU A 353 -19.76 1.44 -14.41
CA LEU A 353 -19.14 2.72 -14.09
C LEU A 353 -20.15 3.86 -13.89
N SER A 354 -21.28 3.86 -14.61
CA SER A 354 -22.31 4.91 -14.47
C SER A 354 -22.86 5.05 -13.05
N LYS A 355 -22.81 3.97 -12.25
CA LYS A 355 -23.21 3.99 -10.82
C LYS A 355 -22.03 4.03 -9.83
N GLY A 356 -20.82 4.37 -10.31
CA GLY A 356 -19.63 4.43 -9.45
C GLY A 356 -19.10 3.07 -9.03
N ILE A 357 -19.35 2.03 -9.83
CA ILE A 357 -18.85 0.68 -9.63
C ILE A 357 -17.79 0.39 -10.70
N ALA A 358 -16.68 -0.23 -10.29
CA ALA A 358 -15.71 -0.78 -11.22
C ALA A 358 -15.31 -2.20 -10.82
N PHE A 359 -14.68 -2.91 -11.74
CA PHE A 359 -13.98 -4.14 -11.45
C PHE A 359 -12.58 -4.12 -12.07
N HIS A 360 -11.69 -4.91 -11.50
CA HIS A 360 -10.27 -4.90 -11.84
C HIS A 360 -9.66 -6.30 -11.72
N TYR A 361 -9.00 -6.75 -12.78
CA TYR A 361 -8.26 -8.02 -12.81
C TYR A 361 -7.05 -7.96 -13.75
N GLY A 362 -6.14 -8.93 -13.65
CA GLY A 362 -4.80 -8.88 -14.24
C GLY A 362 -4.71 -8.67 -15.75
N ASN A 363 -5.65 -9.21 -16.52
CA ASN A 363 -5.61 -9.18 -17.99
C ASN A 363 -6.23 -7.90 -18.59
N MET A 364 -6.66 -6.94 -17.77
CA MET A 364 -7.16 -5.66 -18.27
C MET A 364 -6.02 -4.76 -18.77
N PRO A 365 -6.29 -3.90 -19.79
CA PRO A 365 -5.31 -2.92 -20.25
C PRO A 365 -4.84 -2.02 -19.10
N LEU A 366 -3.52 -1.78 -19.04
CA LEU A 366 -2.89 -1.04 -17.95
C LEU A 366 -3.45 0.38 -17.78
N LEU A 367 -3.74 1.06 -18.91
CA LEU A 367 -4.30 2.41 -18.90
C LEU A 367 -5.65 2.45 -18.18
N ILE A 368 -6.54 1.49 -18.47
CA ILE A 368 -7.86 1.41 -17.84
C ILE A 368 -7.72 1.08 -16.35
N ARG A 369 -6.81 0.17 -15.99
CA ARG A 369 -6.55 -0.15 -14.58
C ARG A 369 -6.10 1.06 -13.79
N ASN A 370 -5.10 1.78 -14.28
CA ASN A 370 -4.56 2.98 -13.63
C ASN A 370 -5.64 4.05 -13.44
N GLU A 371 -6.52 4.21 -14.42
CA GLU A 371 -7.60 5.20 -14.34
C GLU A 371 -8.70 4.79 -13.34
N ILE A 372 -9.06 3.50 -13.28
CA ILE A 372 -9.94 2.96 -12.24
C ILE A 372 -9.37 3.23 -10.85
N GLU A 373 -8.09 2.93 -10.66
CA GLU A 373 -7.39 3.12 -9.39
C GLU A 373 -7.35 4.60 -8.98
N ARG A 374 -7.06 5.48 -9.93
CA ARG A 374 -7.08 6.93 -9.71
C ARG A 374 -8.47 7.42 -9.29
N LEU A 375 -9.52 7.04 -10.02
CA LEU A 375 -10.88 7.45 -9.73
C LEU A 375 -11.42 6.86 -8.43
N PHE A 376 -10.99 5.65 -8.06
CA PHE A 376 -11.29 5.07 -6.77
C PHE A 376 -10.60 5.85 -5.62
N SER A 377 -9.34 6.21 -5.79
CA SER A 377 -8.56 6.94 -4.79
C SER A 377 -9.14 8.33 -4.48
N ILE A 378 -9.69 9.01 -5.50
CA ILE A 378 -10.36 10.31 -5.31
C ILE A 378 -11.84 10.20 -4.96
N GLY A 379 -12.36 8.95 -4.79
CA GLY A 379 -13.72 8.69 -4.32
C GLY A 379 -14.82 8.84 -5.39
N LYS A 380 -14.48 8.91 -6.67
CA LYS A 380 -15.46 8.93 -7.78
C LYS A 380 -16.01 7.54 -8.06
N ILE A 381 -15.21 6.51 -7.94
CA ILE A 381 -15.64 5.11 -7.86
C ILE A 381 -15.81 4.76 -6.37
N GLU A 382 -16.98 4.29 -6.00
CA GLU A 382 -17.32 3.94 -4.62
C GLU A 382 -17.10 2.45 -4.32
N TYR A 383 -17.32 1.60 -5.31
CA TYR A 383 -17.19 0.15 -5.20
C TYR A 383 -16.20 -0.38 -6.23
N LEU A 384 -15.20 -1.08 -5.76
CA LEU A 384 -14.22 -1.73 -6.64
C LEU A 384 -14.18 -3.23 -6.35
N VAL A 385 -14.61 -4.03 -7.33
CA VAL A 385 -14.52 -5.49 -7.26
C VAL A 385 -13.20 -5.93 -7.85
N CYS A 386 -12.40 -6.66 -7.11
CA CYS A 386 -11.03 -6.96 -7.49
C CYS A 386 -10.65 -8.41 -7.23
N THR A 387 -9.68 -8.90 -7.99
CA THR A 387 -9.07 -10.21 -7.79
C THR A 387 -7.73 -10.10 -7.05
N SER A 388 -7.01 -11.20 -6.90
CA SER A 388 -5.69 -11.24 -6.25
C SER A 388 -4.63 -10.31 -6.87
N THR A 389 -4.87 -9.76 -8.04
CA THR A 389 -3.96 -8.77 -8.66
C THR A 389 -3.82 -7.48 -7.85
N LEU A 390 -4.82 -7.17 -7.03
CA LEU A 390 -4.78 -6.04 -6.10
C LEU A 390 -3.90 -6.30 -4.87
N LEU A 391 -3.54 -7.56 -4.61
CA LEU A 391 -2.57 -7.93 -3.57
C LEU A 391 -1.16 -7.48 -3.93
N GLU A 392 -0.89 -7.29 -5.23
CA GLU A 392 0.44 -7.04 -5.77
C GLU A 392 0.63 -5.55 -6.10
N GLY A 393 0.71 -4.69 -5.08
CA GLY A 393 1.41 -3.42 -5.24
C GLY A 393 0.59 -2.18 -5.59
N VAL A 394 -0.72 -2.17 -5.41
CA VAL A 394 -1.51 -0.94 -5.59
C VAL A 394 -1.91 -0.36 -4.24
N ASN A 395 -1.58 0.91 -4.01
CA ASN A 395 -1.98 1.61 -2.78
C ASN A 395 -3.38 2.23 -2.98
N LEU A 396 -4.43 1.45 -2.75
CA LEU A 396 -5.82 1.92 -2.83
C LEU A 396 -6.37 2.16 -1.43
N PRO A 397 -6.66 3.40 -1.07
CA PRO A 397 -7.30 3.70 0.21
C PRO A 397 -8.76 3.24 0.17
N ALA A 398 -9.07 2.18 0.90
CA ALA A 398 -10.45 1.72 1.10
C ALA A 398 -10.86 1.92 2.54
N LYS A 399 -12.14 2.23 2.79
CA LYS A 399 -12.70 2.27 4.15
C LYS A 399 -13.24 0.93 4.60
N SER A 400 -13.56 0.06 3.65
CA SER A 400 -14.06 -1.28 3.94
C SER A 400 -13.58 -2.27 2.89
N ILE A 401 -13.29 -3.47 3.33
CA ILE A 401 -12.96 -4.60 2.45
C ILE A 401 -13.90 -5.74 2.77
N ILE A 402 -14.61 -6.22 1.77
CA ILE A 402 -15.51 -7.36 1.88
C ILE A 402 -14.80 -8.59 1.33
N ILE A 403 -14.59 -9.58 2.19
CA ILE A 403 -13.87 -10.80 1.86
C ILE A 403 -14.74 -12.01 2.20
N ARG A 404 -14.82 -12.94 1.28
CA ARG A 404 -15.48 -14.22 1.53
C ARG A 404 -14.73 -15.36 0.87
N LYS A 405 -14.25 -16.33 1.66
CA LYS A 405 -13.51 -17.52 1.21
C LYS A 405 -12.46 -17.13 0.14
N PRO A 406 -11.52 -16.23 0.46
CA PRO A 406 -10.58 -15.72 -0.52
C PRO A 406 -9.65 -16.85 -0.99
N THR A 407 -9.55 -16.99 -2.32
CA THR A 407 -8.65 -17.97 -2.95
C THR A 407 -7.75 -17.29 -3.96
N ARG A 408 -6.59 -17.88 -4.23
CA ARG A 408 -5.65 -17.45 -5.26
C ARG A 408 -5.46 -18.57 -6.29
N GLY A 409 -5.54 -18.23 -7.57
CA GLY A 409 -5.34 -19.18 -8.67
C GLY A 409 -6.37 -20.31 -8.66
N GLN A 410 -5.92 -21.55 -8.68
CA GLN A 410 -6.76 -22.78 -8.79
C GLN A 410 -7.52 -23.15 -7.50
N GLY A 411 -8.03 -22.15 -6.76
CA GLY A 411 -8.85 -22.40 -5.56
C GLY A 411 -8.06 -22.58 -4.28
N ASN A 412 -6.75 -22.33 -4.28
CA ASN A 412 -5.95 -22.36 -3.05
C ASN A 412 -6.32 -21.19 -2.13
N PRO A 413 -6.51 -21.40 -0.82
CA PRO A 413 -6.76 -20.32 0.11
C PRO A 413 -5.63 -19.27 0.07
N LEU A 414 -5.97 -18.00 0.30
CA LEU A 414 -4.93 -16.98 0.52
C LEU A 414 -4.06 -17.37 1.71
N ASN A 415 -2.75 -17.20 1.57
CA ASN A 415 -1.85 -17.33 2.71
C ASN A 415 -2.03 -16.15 3.69
N GLN A 416 -1.46 -16.27 4.87
CA GLN A 416 -1.60 -15.27 5.92
C GLN A 416 -1.05 -13.90 5.49
N ASN A 417 0.07 -13.86 4.79
CA ASN A 417 0.70 -12.62 4.34
C ASN A 417 -0.16 -11.90 3.30
N ASP A 418 -0.68 -12.65 2.30
CA ASP A 418 -1.58 -12.11 1.29
C ASP A 418 -2.88 -11.58 1.90
N PHE A 419 -3.44 -12.30 2.90
CA PHE A 419 -4.63 -11.84 3.61
C PHE A 419 -4.40 -10.52 4.34
N TRP A 420 -3.31 -10.40 5.11
CA TRP A 420 -2.99 -9.17 5.83
C TRP A 420 -2.57 -8.04 4.91
N ASN A 421 -1.95 -8.34 3.77
CA ASN A 421 -1.66 -7.36 2.73
C ASN A 421 -2.94 -6.77 2.13
N LEU A 422 -3.96 -7.61 1.91
CA LEU A 422 -5.28 -7.17 1.46
C LEU A 422 -5.97 -6.34 2.56
N ALA A 423 -6.02 -6.85 3.78
CA ALA A 423 -6.65 -6.17 4.92
C ALA A 423 -5.97 -4.82 5.24
N GLY A 424 -4.67 -4.72 5.02
CA GLY A 424 -3.89 -3.50 5.24
C GLY A 424 -4.24 -2.32 4.34
N ARG A 425 -5.13 -2.51 3.38
CA ARG A 425 -5.61 -1.46 2.45
C ARG A 425 -6.89 -0.75 2.93
N ALA A 426 -7.53 -1.23 4.01
CA ALA A 426 -8.71 -0.61 4.65
C ALA A 426 -8.34 0.30 5.80
#